data_0b88f6955295ec126ae44e4fd8e434d3
#
_entry.id   0b88f6955295ec126ae44e4fd8e434d3
#
_cell.length_a   1.000
_cell.length_b   1.000
_cell.length_c   1.000
_cell.angle_alpha   90.00
_cell.angle_beta   90.00
_cell.angle_gamma   90.00
#
_symmetry.space_group_name_H-M   'P 1'
#
loop_
_entity.id
_entity.type
_entity.pdbx_description
1 polymer ?
#
loop_
_entity_poly.entity_id
_entity_poly.type
_entity_poly.pdbx_seq_one_letter_code
_entity_poly.pdbx_strand_id
1 'polypeptide(L)'
;MFQALDFAIRTTVHFSGQNAGRGLDLGCAVGRSTYEMSRTCDHVIGIDFSHAFIDAANHLREGNAVAYVRRDEGHVATNLTAELPQGIDPTKVDFFQGDAMALPGEIGGFDRVHAANLICRLPDPVLLLDRFPDLVNPGGELVLATPCTWLECFTAPENWPPGDTLEWLQGHLDHAFELVKHTEEPFLIRETARKFQWTRSMLTVWRRC
;
A
#
# COMPACT_ATOMS: atom_id res chain seq x y z
N MET A 1 16.25 -8.28 -12.23
CA MET A 1 16.14 -6.86 -11.86
C MET A 1 14.85 -6.24 -12.36
N PHE A 2 14.52 -6.34 -13.66
CA PHE A 2 13.27 -5.75 -14.21
C PHE A 2 11.98 -6.23 -13.53
N GLN A 3 11.92 -7.45 -13.04
CA GLN A 3 10.77 -7.99 -12.33
C GLN A 3 10.49 -7.34 -10.95
N ALA A 4 11.44 -6.55 -10.43
CA ALA A 4 11.30 -5.87 -9.13
C ALA A 4 10.89 -4.40 -9.26
N LEU A 5 10.76 -3.88 -10.49
CA LEU A 5 10.23 -2.55 -10.76
C LEU A 5 8.71 -2.52 -10.63
N ASP A 6 8.15 -1.33 -10.50
CA ASP A 6 6.70 -1.10 -10.49
C ASP A 6 5.94 -1.88 -9.39
N PHE A 7 6.57 -2.06 -8.22
CA PHE A 7 5.99 -2.79 -7.09
C PHE A 7 4.57 -2.30 -6.74
N ALA A 8 4.36 -0.99 -6.65
CA ALA A 8 3.06 -0.41 -6.33
C ALA A 8 1.97 -0.76 -7.37
N ILE A 9 2.35 -0.97 -8.64
CA ILE A 9 1.44 -1.43 -9.68
C ILE A 9 1.18 -2.94 -9.52
N ARG A 10 2.27 -3.71 -9.37
CA ARG A 10 2.16 -5.17 -9.31
C ARG A 10 1.36 -5.67 -8.12
N THR A 11 1.43 -5.02 -6.97
CA THR A 11 0.61 -5.40 -5.82
C THR A 11 -0.89 -5.22 -6.07
N THR A 12 -1.28 -4.24 -6.88
CA THR A 12 -2.71 -3.99 -7.20
C THR A 12 -3.28 -4.96 -8.24
N VAL A 13 -2.45 -5.60 -9.08
CA VAL A 13 -2.95 -6.59 -10.06
C VAL A 13 -3.34 -7.93 -9.43
N HIS A 14 -3.09 -8.11 -8.15
CA HIS A 14 -3.53 -9.30 -7.42
C HIS A 14 -5.01 -9.28 -7.03
N PHE A 15 -5.68 -8.14 -7.08
CA PHE A 15 -7.13 -8.10 -7.00
C PHE A 15 -7.77 -8.86 -8.18
N SER A 16 -8.99 -9.37 -7.98
CA SER A 16 -9.75 -9.99 -9.07
C SER A 16 -9.91 -9.01 -10.24
N GLY A 17 -9.95 -9.54 -11.47
CA GLY A 17 -10.04 -8.72 -12.68
C GLY A 17 -11.41 -8.04 -12.92
N GLN A 18 -12.37 -8.18 -11.99
CA GLN A 18 -13.69 -7.54 -12.08
C GLN A 18 -13.62 -6.07 -11.62
N ASN A 19 -14.50 -5.23 -12.14
CA ASN A 19 -14.65 -3.87 -11.62
C ASN A 19 -15.23 -3.90 -10.21
N ALA A 20 -14.77 -2.97 -9.37
CA ALA A 20 -15.18 -2.80 -8.00
C ALA A 20 -15.72 -1.37 -7.79
N GLY A 21 -16.61 -1.17 -6.83
CA GLY A 21 -17.13 0.15 -6.50
C GLY A 21 -16.09 0.98 -5.76
N ARG A 22 -15.77 0.61 -4.52
CA ARG A 22 -14.89 1.42 -3.65
C ARG A 22 -13.59 0.70 -3.32
N GLY A 23 -12.47 1.43 -3.44
CA GLY A 23 -11.16 1.00 -3.01
C GLY A 23 -10.59 1.84 -1.87
N LEU A 24 -9.78 1.22 -1.01
CA LEU A 24 -9.00 1.87 0.04
C LEU A 24 -7.54 1.45 -0.08
N ASP A 25 -6.63 2.42 -0.11
CA ASP A 25 -5.18 2.21 -0.16
C ASP A 25 -4.55 2.80 1.10
N LEU A 26 -4.15 1.94 2.04
CA LEU A 26 -3.54 2.33 3.31
C LEU A 26 -2.01 2.33 3.22
N GLY A 27 -1.39 3.43 3.66
CA GLY A 27 0.03 3.67 3.44
C GLY A 27 0.31 3.98 1.97
N CYS A 28 -0.56 4.78 1.35
CA CYS A 28 -0.54 5.04 -0.09
C CYS A 28 0.67 5.85 -0.58
N ALA A 29 1.48 6.38 0.32
CA ALA A 29 2.60 7.28 0.02
C ALA A 29 2.17 8.42 -0.93
N VAL A 30 2.83 8.57 -2.07
CA VAL A 30 2.49 9.57 -3.10
C VAL A 30 1.42 9.10 -4.09
N GLY A 31 0.66 8.05 -3.74
CA GLY A 31 -0.57 7.64 -4.41
C GLY A 31 -0.41 6.70 -5.60
N ARG A 32 0.78 6.12 -5.87
CA ARG A 32 0.95 5.30 -7.07
C ARG A 32 0.00 4.09 -7.13
N SER A 33 -0.14 3.35 -6.05
CA SER A 33 -1.07 2.21 -5.95
C SER A 33 -2.53 2.66 -6.01
N THR A 34 -2.87 3.77 -5.34
CA THR A 34 -4.22 4.37 -5.38
C THR A 34 -4.64 4.70 -6.82
N TYR A 35 -3.76 5.33 -7.60
CA TYR A 35 -4.01 5.62 -9.01
C TYR A 35 -4.21 4.34 -9.84
N GLU A 36 -3.41 3.31 -9.62
CA GLU A 36 -3.58 2.06 -10.36
C GLU A 36 -4.88 1.34 -9.98
N MET A 37 -5.27 1.35 -8.72
CA MET A 37 -6.56 0.79 -8.27
C MET A 37 -7.76 1.50 -8.94
N SER A 38 -7.67 2.81 -9.19
CA SER A 38 -8.75 3.57 -9.84
C SER A 38 -9.04 3.15 -11.29
N ARG A 39 -8.16 2.35 -11.92
CA ARG A 39 -8.43 1.78 -13.25
C ARG A 39 -9.53 0.73 -13.23
N THR A 40 -9.76 0.12 -12.08
CA THR A 40 -10.72 -0.97 -11.90
C THR A 40 -11.65 -0.75 -10.70
N CYS A 41 -11.57 0.39 -10.02
CA CYS A 41 -12.53 0.85 -9.02
C CYS A 41 -13.26 2.10 -9.53
N ASP A 42 -14.50 2.28 -9.11
CA ASP A 42 -15.24 3.51 -9.40
C ASP A 42 -14.70 4.69 -8.63
N HIS A 43 -14.25 4.44 -7.39
CA HIS A 43 -13.63 5.45 -6.53
C HIS A 43 -12.62 4.82 -5.56
N VAL A 44 -11.46 5.47 -5.34
CA VAL A 44 -10.42 5.00 -4.43
C VAL A 44 -10.00 6.10 -3.46
N ILE A 45 -9.88 5.75 -2.19
CA ILE A 45 -9.36 6.62 -1.14
C ILE A 45 -7.94 6.14 -0.80
N GLY A 46 -6.95 7.02 -0.91
CA GLY A 46 -5.59 6.82 -0.41
C GLY A 46 -5.39 7.51 0.93
N ILE A 47 -4.86 6.78 1.92
CA ILE A 47 -4.55 7.32 3.25
C ILE A 47 -3.09 7.07 3.56
N ASP A 48 -2.38 8.12 4.02
CA ASP A 48 -1.01 8.02 4.52
C ASP A 48 -0.82 8.93 5.74
N PHE A 49 0.07 8.53 6.64
CA PHE A 49 0.38 9.31 7.84
C PHE A 49 1.17 10.59 7.51
N SER A 50 1.93 10.60 6.42
CA SER A 50 2.79 11.71 6.02
C SER A 50 2.02 12.79 5.26
N HIS A 51 1.89 13.97 5.86
CA HIS A 51 1.37 15.15 5.18
C HIS A 51 2.10 15.42 3.85
N ALA A 52 3.43 15.33 3.85
CA ALA A 52 4.23 15.60 2.65
C ALA A 52 3.94 14.62 1.49
N PHE A 53 3.63 13.35 1.81
CA PHE A 53 3.23 12.39 0.79
C PHE A 53 1.83 12.69 0.25
N ILE A 54 0.90 13.02 1.12
CA ILE A 54 -0.47 13.38 0.73
C ILE A 54 -0.50 14.67 -0.08
N ASP A 55 0.28 15.68 0.31
CA ASP A 55 0.41 16.92 -0.47
C ASP A 55 0.94 16.64 -1.87
N ALA A 56 1.97 15.79 -2.01
CA ALA A 56 2.51 15.38 -3.32
C ALA A 56 1.48 14.58 -4.14
N ALA A 57 0.73 13.65 -3.50
CA ALA A 57 -0.33 12.90 -4.16
C ALA A 57 -1.45 13.84 -4.67
N ASN A 58 -1.94 14.75 -3.85
CA ASN A 58 -2.95 15.73 -4.28
C ASN A 58 -2.44 16.66 -5.38
N HIS A 59 -1.17 17.08 -5.31
CA HIS A 59 -0.57 17.92 -6.34
C HIS A 59 -0.53 17.22 -7.71
N LEU A 60 -0.19 15.94 -7.72
CA LEU A 60 -0.26 15.09 -8.93
C LEU A 60 -1.71 14.93 -9.42
N ARG A 61 -2.67 14.72 -8.51
CA ARG A 61 -4.09 14.60 -8.83
C ARG A 61 -4.65 15.83 -9.53
N GLU A 62 -4.18 17.01 -9.14
CA GLU A 62 -4.55 18.30 -9.75
C GLU A 62 -3.95 18.50 -11.15
N GLY A 63 -3.17 17.53 -11.64
CA GLY A 63 -2.50 17.61 -12.95
C GLY A 63 -1.18 18.36 -12.93
N ASN A 64 -0.66 18.69 -11.75
CA ASN A 64 0.62 19.35 -11.61
C ASN A 64 1.75 18.31 -11.58
N ALA A 65 2.93 18.71 -12.03
CA ALA A 65 4.13 17.88 -11.99
C ALA A 65 4.94 18.11 -10.70
N VAL A 66 5.47 17.05 -10.11
CA VAL A 66 6.34 17.13 -8.93
C VAL A 66 7.79 16.97 -9.34
N ALA A 67 8.58 18.04 -9.19
CA ALA A 67 10.02 17.99 -9.42
C ALA A 67 10.74 17.34 -8.24
N TYR A 68 11.69 16.46 -8.53
CA TYR A 68 12.54 15.86 -7.51
C TYR A 68 13.96 15.63 -8.03
N VAL A 69 14.87 15.37 -7.12
CA VAL A 69 16.29 15.21 -7.45
C VAL A 69 16.74 13.80 -7.12
N ARG A 70 17.29 13.11 -8.10
CA ARG A 70 17.98 11.83 -7.87
C ARG A 70 19.47 12.08 -7.72
N ARG A 71 20.06 11.63 -6.62
CA ARG A 71 21.50 11.60 -6.48
C ARG A 71 22.08 10.51 -7.39
N ASP A 72 23.06 10.85 -8.20
CA ASP A 72 23.72 9.89 -9.08
C ASP A 72 25.06 9.40 -8.50
N GLU A 73 25.98 10.32 -8.24
CA GLU A 73 27.24 10.03 -7.56
C GLU A 73 27.85 11.30 -6.95
N GLY A 74 28.39 11.23 -5.74
CA GLY A 74 29.02 12.38 -5.08
C GLY A 74 28.13 13.61 -5.07
N HIS A 75 28.55 14.67 -5.77
CA HIS A 75 27.79 15.90 -5.94
C HIS A 75 26.95 15.93 -7.23
N VAL A 76 27.02 14.90 -8.07
CA VAL A 76 26.27 14.82 -9.32
C VAL A 76 24.85 14.34 -9.02
N ALA A 77 23.87 15.05 -9.55
CA ALA A 77 22.46 14.74 -9.40
C ALA A 77 21.69 15.01 -10.71
N THR A 78 20.61 14.29 -10.92
CA THR A 78 19.69 14.48 -12.04
C THR A 78 18.36 15.03 -11.54
N ASN A 79 17.89 16.13 -12.15
CA ASN A 79 16.53 16.63 -11.94
C ASN A 79 15.57 15.74 -12.71
N LEU A 80 14.52 15.31 -12.03
CA LEU A 80 13.47 14.44 -12.55
C LEU A 80 12.10 15.05 -12.23
N THR A 81 11.10 14.61 -12.95
CA THR A 81 9.72 15.04 -12.76
C THR A 81 8.82 13.82 -12.67
N ALA A 82 7.95 13.82 -11.68
CA ALA A 82 6.85 12.85 -11.58
C ALA A 82 5.57 13.54 -12.10
N GLU A 83 4.79 12.79 -12.83
CA GLU A 83 3.52 13.22 -13.42
C GLU A 83 2.42 12.20 -13.11
N LEU A 84 1.16 12.61 -13.21
CA LEU A 84 0.03 11.71 -13.09
C LEU A 84 0.17 10.57 -14.13
N PRO A 85 0.01 9.30 -13.75
CA PRO A 85 0.14 8.19 -14.69
C PRO A 85 -0.86 8.31 -15.83
N GLN A 86 -0.42 7.98 -17.04
CA GLN A 86 -1.24 8.08 -18.25
C GLN A 86 -2.54 7.25 -18.12
N GLY A 87 -3.67 7.83 -18.52
CA GLY A 87 -4.98 7.18 -18.55
C GLY A 87 -5.63 7.03 -17.17
N ILE A 88 -5.15 7.75 -16.16
CA ILE A 88 -5.83 7.89 -14.87
C ILE A 88 -6.86 9.01 -14.95
N ASP A 89 -8.05 8.74 -14.43
CA ASP A 89 -9.08 9.74 -14.15
C ASP A 89 -8.90 10.26 -12.72
N PRO A 90 -8.41 11.50 -12.53
CA PRO A 90 -8.13 12.05 -11.20
C PRO A 90 -9.39 12.29 -10.37
N THR A 91 -10.58 12.30 -10.99
CA THR A 91 -11.84 12.46 -10.26
C THR A 91 -12.26 11.22 -9.50
N LYS A 92 -11.63 10.08 -9.78
CA LYS A 92 -11.88 8.79 -9.12
C LYS A 92 -11.02 8.56 -7.87
N VAL A 93 -10.17 9.50 -7.49
CA VAL A 93 -9.26 9.32 -6.35
C VAL A 93 -9.32 10.50 -5.39
N ASP A 94 -9.29 10.21 -4.11
CA ASP A 94 -9.08 11.19 -3.04
C ASP A 94 -7.97 10.75 -2.12
N PHE A 95 -7.22 11.72 -1.57
CA PHE A 95 -6.11 11.48 -0.66
C PHE A 95 -6.32 12.24 0.65
N PHE A 96 -6.16 11.53 1.76
CA PHE A 96 -6.30 12.08 3.10
C PHE A 96 -5.11 11.70 3.98
N GLN A 97 -4.65 12.67 4.76
CA GLN A 97 -3.73 12.35 5.85
C GLN A 97 -4.50 11.63 6.96
N GLY A 98 -3.93 10.52 7.45
CA GLY A 98 -4.55 9.75 8.52
C GLY A 98 -3.63 8.66 9.07
N ASP A 99 -3.95 8.23 10.29
CA ASP A 99 -3.28 7.10 10.93
C ASP A 99 -4.06 5.81 10.66
N ALA A 100 -3.41 4.83 10.04
CA ALA A 100 -4.01 3.54 9.74
C ALA A 100 -4.44 2.77 11.01
N MET A 101 -3.86 3.07 12.17
CA MET A 101 -4.25 2.48 13.45
C MET A 101 -5.44 3.19 14.13
N ALA A 102 -5.80 4.38 13.64
CA ALA A 102 -6.85 5.22 14.23
C ALA A 102 -7.83 5.74 13.16
N LEU A 103 -8.22 4.89 12.23
CA LEU A 103 -9.19 5.24 11.19
C LEU A 103 -10.55 5.56 11.82
N PRO A 104 -11.29 6.56 11.28
CA PRO A 104 -12.63 6.88 11.75
C PRO A 104 -13.53 5.64 11.77
N GLY A 105 -14.38 5.53 12.79
CA GLY A 105 -15.24 4.34 12.98
C GLY A 105 -16.23 4.12 11.84
N GLU A 106 -16.69 5.22 11.24
CA GLU A 106 -17.63 5.23 10.10
C GLU A 106 -16.99 4.97 8.74
N ILE A 107 -15.64 4.98 8.64
CA ILE A 107 -14.97 4.61 7.40
C ILE A 107 -15.07 3.11 7.20
N GLY A 108 -15.55 2.68 6.05
CA GLY A 108 -15.70 1.27 5.72
C GLY A 108 -16.54 1.06 4.47
N GLY A 109 -16.87 -0.20 4.20
CA GLY A 109 -17.64 -0.58 3.03
C GLY A 109 -16.83 -0.46 1.74
N PHE A 110 -15.61 -1.01 1.75
CA PHE A 110 -14.74 -1.08 0.57
C PHE A 110 -14.77 -2.48 -0.05
N ASP A 111 -14.82 -2.53 -1.36
CA ASP A 111 -14.75 -3.79 -2.10
C ASP A 111 -13.31 -4.28 -2.25
N ARG A 112 -12.36 -3.33 -2.19
CA ARG A 112 -10.92 -3.60 -2.24
C ARG A 112 -10.18 -2.77 -1.20
N VAL A 113 -9.40 -3.44 -0.38
CA VAL A 113 -8.48 -2.80 0.56
C VAL A 113 -7.06 -3.25 0.26
N HIS A 114 -6.15 -2.31 0.13
CA HIS A 114 -4.73 -2.52 -0.16
C HIS A 114 -3.89 -1.95 0.97
N ALA A 115 -2.89 -2.71 1.44
CA ALA A 115 -1.91 -2.24 2.40
C ALA A 115 -0.54 -2.90 2.09
N ALA A 116 0.29 -2.20 1.35
CA ALA A 116 1.59 -2.71 0.91
C ALA A 116 2.74 -2.11 1.71
N ASN A 117 3.54 -2.98 2.33
CA ASN A 117 4.70 -2.63 3.16
C ASN A 117 4.35 -1.67 4.32
N LEU A 118 3.12 -1.76 4.83
CA LEU A 118 2.59 -0.91 5.89
C LEU A 118 2.67 -1.59 7.27
N ILE A 119 2.14 -2.81 7.44
CA ILE A 119 1.96 -3.43 8.75
C ILE A 119 3.24 -3.52 9.58
N CYS A 120 4.38 -3.77 8.94
CA CYS A 120 5.69 -3.82 9.59
C CYS A 120 6.32 -2.42 9.85
N ARG A 121 5.54 -1.36 9.68
CA ARG A 121 5.90 0.04 9.95
C ARG A 121 4.97 0.71 10.95
N LEU A 122 3.97 -0.01 11.44
CA LEU A 122 3.05 0.47 12.46
C LEU A 122 3.58 0.18 13.86
N PRO A 123 3.48 1.10 14.80
CA PRO A 123 3.77 0.87 16.21
C PRO A 123 3.01 -0.32 16.80
N ASP A 124 1.74 -0.46 16.49
CA ASP A 124 0.89 -1.60 16.85
C ASP A 124 0.06 -2.07 15.64
N PRO A 125 0.56 -3.05 14.88
CA PRO A 125 -0.12 -3.53 13.68
C PRO A 125 -1.45 -4.25 13.96
N VAL A 126 -1.66 -4.76 15.19
CA VAL A 126 -2.90 -5.47 15.56
C VAL A 126 -4.09 -4.54 15.48
N LEU A 127 -3.93 -3.26 15.84
CA LEU A 127 -4.99 -2.27 15.73
C LEU A 127 -5.55 -2.13 14.31
N LEU A 128 -4.69 -2.26 13.29
CA LEU A 128 -5.15 -2.27 11.90
C LEU A 128 -5.71 -3.63 11.49
N LEU A 129 -5.08 -4.74 11.90
CA LEU A 129 -5.57 -6.09 11.55
C LEU A 129 -7.00 -6.31 12.05
N ASP A 130 -7.30 -5.86 13.27
CA ASP A 130 -8.63 -5.97 13.87
C ASP A 130 -9.69 -5.08 13.18
N ARG A 131 -9.26 -4.08 12.42
CA ARG A 131 -10.16 -3.18 11.67
C ARG A 131 -10.55 -3.71 10.28
N PHE A 132 -9.77 -4.61 9.68
CA PHE A 132 -10.05 -5.08 8.33
C PHE A 132 -11.45 -5.68 8.15
N PRO A 133 -12.02 -6.45 9.11
CA PRO A 133 -13.38 -6.95 8.97
C PRO A 133 -14.45 -5.87 8.79
N ASP A 134 -14.25 -4.69 9.38
CA ASP A 134 -15.17 -3.55 9.26
C ASP A 134 -14.90 -2.72 8.00
N LEU A 135 -13.67 -2.74 7.50
CA LEU A 135 -13.28 -1.98 6.31
C LEU A 135 -13.71 -2.67 5.02
N VAL A 136 -13.64 -4.00 4.97
CA VAL A 136 -13.88 -4.79 3.75
C VAL A 136 -15.32 -5.29 3.71
N ASN A 137 -16.04 -5.01 2.63
CA ASN A 137 -17.39 -5.54 2.37
C ASN A 137 -17.39 -7.08 2.32
N PRO A 138 -18.45 -7.77 2.73
CA PRO A 138 -18.61 -9.20 2.45
C PRO A 138 -18.37 -9.50 0.96
N GLY A 139 -17.53 -10.50 0.67
CA GLY A 139 -17.09 -10.82 -0.69
C GLY A 139 -16.00 -9.91 -1.25
N GLY A 140 -15.66 -8.82 -0.57
CA GLY A 140 -14.56 -7.92 -0.94
C GLY A 140 -13.18 -8.53 -0.71
N GLU A 141 -12.16 -7.87 -1.22
CA GLU A 141 -10.78 -8.37 -1.23
C GLU A 141 -9.84 -7.45 -0.44
N LEU A 142 -8.96 -8.09 0.35
CA LEU A 142 -7.85 -7.45 1.04
C LEU A 142 -6.52 -7.95 0.45
N VAL A 143 -5.68 -7.06 -0.02
CA VAL A 143 -4.30 -7.36 -0.44
C VAL A 143 -3.34 -6.76 0.58
N LEU A 144 -2.57 -7.64 1.22
CA LEU A 144 -1.49 -7.26 2.13
C LEU A 144 -0.14 -7.64 1.52
N ALA A 145 0.82 -6.74 1.56
CA ALA A 145 2.21 -7.06 1.26
C ALA A 145 3.10 -6.59 2.42
N THR A 146 4.08 -7.42 2.79
CA THR A 146 5.06 -7.08 3.84
C THR A 146 6.40 -7.74 3.56
N PRO A 147 7.52 -7.02 3.71
CA PRO A 147 8.85 -7.60 3.62
C PRO A 147 9.21 -8.43 4.87
N CYS A 148 8.32 -8.55 5.84
CA CYS A 148 8.53 -9.22 7.13
C CYS A 148 9.78 -8.71 7.88
N THR A 149 10.18 -7.47 7.61
CA THR A 149 11.32 -6.82 8.28
C THR A 149 10.80 -5.95 9.42
N TRP A 150 10.67 -6.58 10.57
CA TRP A 150 10.27 -5.92 11.81
C TRP A 150 11.46 -5.18 12.39
N LEU A 151 11.32 -3.88 12.68
CA LEU A 151 12.39 -3.01 13.17
C LEU A 151 11.89 -2.23 14.39
N GLU A 152 12.68 -2.21 15.45
CA GLU A 152 12.36 -1.52 16.71
C GLU A 152 12.07 -0.02 16.54
N CYS A 153 12.63 0.61 15.52
CA CYS A 153 12.37 2.03 15.24
C CYS A 153 10.95 2.30 14.73
N PHE A 154 10.19 1.27 14.33
CA PHE A 154 8.80 1.38 13.90
C PHE A 154 7.86 0.64 14.84
N THR A 155 8.15 -0.63 15.12
CA THR A 155 7.32 -1.52 15.90
C THR A 155 8.12 -2.04 17.08
N ALA A 156 7.67 -1.85 18.30
CA ALA A 156 8.33 -2.39 19.47
C ALA A 156 8.37 -3.93 19.43
N PRO A 157 9.44 -4.60 19.91
CA PRO A 157 9.60 -6.05 19.80
C PRO A 157 8.44 -6.86 20.41
N GLU A 158 7.78 -6.35 21.42
CA GLU A 158 6.60 -6.97 22.04
C GLU A 158 5.38 -7.03 21.13
N ASN A 159 5.35 -6.19 20.07
CA ASN A 159 4.27 -6.13 19.07
C ASN A 159 4.65 -6.86 17.76
N TRP A 160 5.80 -7.52 17.72
CA TRP A 160 6.17 -8.35 16.56
C TRP A 160 5.38 -9.66 16.54
N PRO A 161 5.19 -10.28 15.36
CA PRO A 161 4.69 -11.63 15.30
C PRO A 161 5.53 -12.56 16.20
N PRO A 162 4.89 -13.41 17.03
CA PRO A 162 5.62 -14.31 17.93
C PRO A 162 6.31 -15.46 17.19
N GLY A 163 6.07 -15.61 15.89
CA GLY A 163 6.58 -16.64 15.01
C GLY A 163 6.54 -16.24 13.55
N ASP A 164 6.13 -17.14 12.68
CA ASP A 164 5.97 -16.87 11.25
C ASP A 164 4.90 -15.80 11.00
N THR A 165 5.21 -14.83 10.14
CA THR A 165 4.28 -13.71 9.87
C THR A 165 3.00 -14.18 9.17
N LEU A 166 3.04 -15.21 8.31
CA LEU A 166 1.84 -15.72 7.65
C LEU A 166 0.91 -16.40 8.64
N GLU A 167 1.45 -17.25 9.52
CA GLU A 167 0.66 -17.91 10.57
C GLU A 167 0.04 -16.89 11.51
N TRP A 168 0.79 -15.84 11.85
CA TRP A 168 0.28 -14.74 12.67
C TRP A 168 -0.86 -13.98 11.99
N LEU A 169 -0.73 -13.65 10.68
CA LEU A 169 -1.80 -13.02 9.90
C LEU A 169 -3.04 -13.91 9.83
N GLN A 170 -2.88 -15.22 9.63
CA GLN A 170 -3.99 -16.18 9.65
C GLN A 170 -4.71 -16.19 10.99
N GLY A 171 -3.96 -16.19 12.09
CA GLY A 171 -4.54 -16.11 13.43
C GLY A 171 -5.43 -14.88 13.67
N HIS A 172 -5.12 -13.75 13.01
CA HIS A 172 -5.92 -12.53 13.10
C HIS A 172 -7.06 -12.44 12.07
N LEU A 173 -6.91 -13.06 10.90
CA LEU A 173 -7.82 -12.81 9.76
C LEU A 173 -8.79 -13.98 9.48
N ASP A 174 -8.43 -15.24 9.77
CA ASP A 174 -9.21 -16.43 9.37
C ASP A 174 -10.64 -16.46 9.96
N HIS A 175 -10.90 -15.72 11.03
CA HIS A 175 -12.25 -15.63 11.60
C HIS A 175 -13.24 -14.84 10.69
N ALA A 176 -12.73 -14.06 9.75
CA ALA A 176 -13.51 -13.16 8.91
C ALA A 176 -13.14 -13.22 7.42
N PHE A 177 -12.00 -13.82 7.09
CA PHE A 177 -11.45 -13.86 5.74
C PHE A 177 -10.98 -15.26 5.38
N GLU A 178 -11.05 -15.57 4.09
CA GLU A 178 -10.41 -16.73 3.46
C GLU A 178 -9.10 -16.29 2.78
N LEU A 179 -7.99 -16.96 3.08
CA LEU A 179 -6.72 -16.74 2.34
C LEU A 179 -6.84 -17.35 0.94
N VAL A 180 -6.93 -16.51 -0.08
CA VAL A 180 -7.10 -16.92 -1.49
C VAL A 180 -5.76 -17.14 -2.18
N LYS A 181 -4.74 -16.35 -1.81
CA LYS A 181 -3.43 -16.39 -2.45
C LYS A 181 -2.31 -16.00 -1.50
N HIS A 182 -1.19 -16.71 -1.63
CA HIS A 182 0.08 -16.35 -1.00
C HIS A 182 1.18 -16.42 -2.07
N THR A 183 2.02 -15.38 -2.16
CA THR A 183 3.12 -15.31 -3.11
C THR A 183 4.19 -14.33 -2.64
N GLU A 184 5.29 -14.27 -3.38
CA GLU A 184 6.40 -13.34 -3.14
C GLU A 184 6.43 -12.27 -4.24
N GLU A 185 6.47 -11.00 -3.84
CA GLU A 185 6.62 -9.89 -4.76
C GLU A 185 8.01 -9.24 -4.60
N PRO A 186 8.86 -9.31 -5.62
CA PRO A 186 10.13 -8.61 -5.60
C PRO A 186 9.94 -7.11 -5.60
N PHE A 187 10.77 -6.43 -4.84
CA PHE A 187 10.63 -5.01 -4.54
C PHE A 187 12.00 -4.33 -4.60
N LEU A 188 12.10 -3.24 -5.32
CA LEU A 188 13.32 -2.51 -5.54
C LEU A 188 13.18 -1.04 -5.14
N ILE A 189 13.99 -0.61 -4.18
CA ILE A 189 14.16 0.81 -3.85
C ILE A 189 15.44 1.31 -4.50
N ARG A 190 15.36 2.36 -5.30
CA ARG A 190 16.53 3.05 -5.82
C ARG A 190 17.00 4.10 -4.81
N GLU A 191 18.25 3.99 -4.34
CA GLU A 191 18.87 5.00 -3.48
C GLU A 191 19.66 6.03 -4.30
N THR A 192 20.40 5.56 -5.32
CA THR A 192 21.16 6.40 -6.26
C THR A 192 21.01 5.85 -7.67
N ALA A 193 21.71 6.43 -8.65
CA ALA A 193 21.73 5.88 -10.01
C ALA A 193 22.28 4.44 -10.07
N ARG A 194 23.14 4.06 -9.13
CA ARG A 194 23.86 2.77 -9.13
C ARG A 194 23.61 1.91 -7.91
N LYS A 195 22.95 2.42 -6.85
CA LYS A 195 22.69 1.69 -5.61
C LYS A 195 21.21 1.42 -5.46
N PHE A 196 20.88 0.16 -5.19
CA PHE A 196 19.52 -0.31 -5.01
C PHE A 196 19.43 -1.22 -3.80
N GLN A 197 18.34 -1.12 -3.06
CA GLN A 197 17.92 -2.14 -2.11
C GLN A 197 16.94 -3.08 -2.82
N TRP A 198 17.27 -4.37 -2.84
CA TRP A 198 16.39 -5.40 -3.34
C TRP A 198 15.82 -6.21 -2.18
N THR A 199 14.53 -6.37 -2.16
CA THR A 199 13.78 -7.09 -1.12
C THR A 199 12.70 -7.94 -1.77
N ARG A 200 12.17 -8.92 -1.07
CA ARG A 200 10.92 -9.60 -1.42
C ARG A 200 9.91 -9.29 -0.35
N SER A 201 8.70 -8.94 -0.76
CA SER A 201 7.56 -8.81 0.13
C SER A 201 6.69 -10.05 -0.01
N MET A 202 6.39 -10.72 1.09
CA MET A 202 5.31 -11.67 1.16
C MET A 202 4.02 -10.93 0.82
N LEU A 203 3.27 -11.43 -0.16
CA LEU A 203 1.97 -10.87 -0.56
C LEU A 203 0.89 -11.92 -0.32
N THR A 204 -0.18 -11.49 0.33
CA THR A 204 -1.37 -12.30 0.61
C THR A 204 -2.61 -11.61 0.07
N VAL A 205 -3.53 -12.39 -0.49
CA VAL A 205 -4.86 -11.95 -0.91
C VAL A 205 -5.89 -12.68 -0.08
N TRP A 206 -6.77 -11.92 0.51
CA TRP A 206 -7.83 -12.41 1.40
C TRP A 206 -9.19 -12.01 0.84
N ARG A 207 -10.17 -12.91 0.93
CA ARG A 207 -11.56 -12.62 0.61
C ARG A 207 -12.39 -12.56 1.89
N ARG A 208 -13.16 -11.51 2.04
CA ARG A 208 -14.08 -11.34 3.18
C ARG A 208 -15.23 -12.36 3.07
N CYS A 209 -15.47 -13.16 4.10
CA CYS A 209 -16.57 -14.11 4.19
C CYS A 209 -17.93 -13.43 4.34
#